data_d76e8c940db231bf1dcc80c0ece2d90c
#
_entry.id   d76e8c940db231bf1dcc80c0ece2d90c
#
_cell.length_a   1.000
_cell.length_b   1.000
_cell.length_c   1.000
_cell.angle_alpha   90.00
_cell.angle_beta   90.00
_cell.angle_gamma   90.00
#
_symmetry.space_group_name_H-M   'P 1'
#
loop_
_entity.id
_entity.type
_entity.pdbx_description
1 polymer ?
#
loop_
_entity_poly.entity_id
_entity_poly.type
_entity_poly.pdbx_seq_one_letter_code
_entity_poly.pdbx_strand_id
1 'polypeptide(L)'
;GLPSTVVPADECRRAIRPILNKINDLSPDFLVVEAGASPLEPYNGAVLLEELGDNLVCTILCASDPYAVVGVEQAFGLRPDLVTGPATQTSAAVDLVERLSGLQGINVIDPAMKGAFREFLERKLGVSCKKTPGAEAPGGR
;
A
#
# COMPACT_ATOMS: atom_id res chain seq x y z
N GLY A 1 21.91 -3.86 8.26
CA GLY A 1 20.63 -3.20 8.48
C GLY A 1 20.48 -2.69 9.90
N LEU A 2 19.52 -1.83 10.14
CA LEU A 2 19.19 -1.37 11.50
C LEU A 2 18.49 -2.50 12.26
N PRO A 3 18.82 -2.69 13.55
CA PRO A 3 18.13 -3.69 14.39
C PRO A 3 16.68 -3.28 14.69
N SER A 4 16.35 -1.99 14.55
CA SER A 4 15.03 -1.40 14.70
C SER A 4 14.95 -0.12 13.88
N THR A 5 13.75 0.25 13.44
CA THR A 5 13.49 1.56 12.82
C THR A 5 13.17 2.65 13.85
N VAL A 6 13.14 2.33 15.14
CA VAL A 6 13.00 3.31 16.23
C VAL A 6 14.36 3.95 16.49
N VAL A 7 14.74 4.85 15.60
CA VAL A 7 16.01 5.60 15.63
C VAL A 7 15.72 7.06 15.24
N PRO A 8 16.65 8.01 15.47
CA PRO A 8 16.50 9.38 14.96
C PRO A 8 16.26 9.39 13.44
N ALA A 9 15.42 10.32 12.96
CA ALA A 9 15.03 10.42 11.55
C ALA A 9 16.26 10.47 10.60
N ASP A 10 17.30 11.22 10.96
CA ASP A 10 18.51 11.33 10.15
C ASP A 10 19.29 10.02 10.06
N GLU A 11 19.27 9.21 11.11
CA GLU A 11 19.90 7.89 11.07
C GLU A 11 19.10 6.94 10.17
N CYS A 12 17.78 7.00 10.25
CA CYS A 12 16.88 6.27 9.36
C CYS A 12 17.12 6.64 7.89
N ARG A 13 17.19 7.95 7.56
CA ARG A 13 17.52 8.42 6.19
C ARG A 13 18.85 7.91 5.70
N ARG A 14 19.90 7.99 6.51
CA ARG A 14 21.22 7.47 6.16
C ARG A 14 21.23 5.98 5.86
N ALA A 15 20.33 5.21 6.52
CA ALA A 15 20.20 3.78 6.28
C ALA A 15 19.37 3.45 5.02
N ILE A 16 18.29 4.20 4.78
CA ILE A 16 17.35 3.94 3.67
C ILE A 16 17.96 4.33 2.32
N ARG A 17 18.58 5.51 2.20
CA ARG A 17 19.09 6.03 0.93
C ARG A 17 20.03 5.08 0.17
N PRO A 18 21.03 4.46 0.80
CA PRO A 18 21.89 3.50 0.10
C PRO A 18 21.12 2.27 -0.40
N ILE A 19 20.07 1.86 0.32
CA ILE A 19 19.22 0.73 -0.07
C ILE A 19 18.40 1.10 -1.31
N LEU A 20 17.75 2.27 -1.31
CA LEU A 20 17.00 2.76 -2.45
C LEU A 20 17.88 2.95 -3.68
N ASN A 21 19.08 3.52 -3.51
CA ASN A 21 20.05 3.67 -4.61
C ASN A 21 20.45 2.32 -5.21
N LYS A 22 20.76 1.33 -4.35
CA LYS A 22 21.10 -0.02 -4.82
C LYS A 22 19.94 -0.71 -5.55
N ILE A 23 18.70 -0.48 -5.12
CA ILE A 23 17.51 -0.99 -5.81
C ILE A 23 17.36 -0.29 -7.16
N ASN A 24 17.55 1.03 -7.20
CA ASN A 24 17.48 1.81 -8.44
C ASN A 24 18.53 1.34 -9.47
N ASP A 25 19.72 0.95 -9.04
CA ASP A 25 20.78 0.39 -9.91
C ASP A 25 20.34 -0.91 -10.60
N LEU A 26 19.39 -1.65 -10.00
CA LEU A 26 18.80 -2.84 -10.61
C LEU A 26 17.75 -2.52 -11.68
N SER A 27 17.34 -1.25 -11.80
CA SER A 27 16.37 -0.74 -12.76
C SER A 27 15.05 -1.54 -12.78
N PRO A 28 14.40 -1.78 -11.63
CA PRO A 28 13.13 -2.49 -11.61
C PRO A 28 12.03 -1.64 -12.26
N ASP A 29 11.05 -2.27 -12.92
CA ASP A 29 9.88 -1.56 -13.43
C ASP A 29 9.05 -0.98 -12.28
N PHE A 30 8.95 -1.72 -11.17
CA PHE A 30 8.23 -1.32 -9.96
C PHE A 30 8.93 -1.81 -8.70
N LEU A 31 8.87 -0.99 -7.66
CA LEU A 31 9.27 -1.34 -6.30
C LEU A 31 8.02 -1.34 -5.41
N VAL A 32 7.75 -2.45 -4.75
CA VAL A 32 6.73 -2.53 -3.71
C VAL A 32 7.39 -2.35 -2.36
N VAL A 33 6.94 -1.32 -1.64
CA VAL A 33 7.45 -0.98 -0.31
C VAL A 33 6.35 -1.18 0.72
N GLU A 34 6.63 -1.93 1.76
CA GLU A 34 5.74 -2.06 2.92
C GLU A 34 6.24 -1.17 4.06
N ALA A 35 5.37 -0.28 4.54
CA ALA A 35 5.54 0.42 5.79
C ALA A 35 4.71 -0.32 6.85
N GLY A 36 5.34 -1.20 7.61
CA GLY A 36 4.67 -2.20 8.47
C GLY A 36 4.04 -1.65 9.74
N ALA A 37 4.09 -0.32 9.97
CA ALA A 37 3.50 0.34 11.12
C ALA A 37 2.84 1.64 10.71
N SER A 38 1.94 2.14 11.57
CA SER A 38 1.34 3.46 11.36
C SER A 38 2.42 4.53 11.25
N PRO A 39 2.32 5.49 10.30
CA PRO A 39 3.23 6.63 10.24
C PRO A 39 3.28 7.46 11.53
N LEU A 40 2.23 7.39 12.38
CA LEU A 40 2.18 8.04 13.71
C LEU A 40 3.04 7.34 14.76
N GLU A 41 3.43 6.09 14.51
CA GLU A 41 4.27 5.35 15.43
C GLU A 41 5.76 5.71 15.24
N PRO A 42 6.62 5.50 16.25
CA PRO A 42 8.02 5.94 16.20
C PRO A 42 8.91 5.05 15.32
N TYR A 43 8.37 4.53 14.21
CA TYR A 43 9.06 3.61 13.28
C TYR A 43 9.54 4.28 11.99
N ASN A 44 9.54 5.62 11.94
CA ASN A 44 10.01 6.41 10.81
C ASN A 44 9.26 6.17 9.48
N GLY A 45 7.97 5.80 9.54
CA GLY A 45 7.12 5.69 8.34
C GLY A 45 7.03 6.99 7.55
N ALA A 46 6.94 8.13 8.24
CA ALA A 46 6.96 9.44 7.59
C ALA A 46 8.27 9.70 6.83
N VAL A 47 9.41 9.31 7.41
CA VAL A 47 10.73 9.43 6.75
C VAL A 47 10.79 8.60 5.47
N LEU A 48 10.24 7.39 5.49
CA LEU A 48 10.16 6.54 4.30
C LEU A 48 9.33 7.19 3.20
N LEU A 49 8.17 7.74 3.52
CA LEU A 49 7.31 8.44 2.57
C LEU A 49 8.01 9.67 1.97
N GLU A 50 8.72 10.46 2.79
CA GLU A 50 9.52 11.59 2.31
C GLU A 50 10.63 11.17 1.35
N GLU A 51 11.35 10.08 1.65
CA GLU A 51 12.45 9.58 0.80
C GLU A 51 11.95 8.96 -0.52
N LEU A 52 10.74 8.43 -0.56
CA LEU A 52 10.11 7.96 -1.79
C LEU A 52 9.63 9.14 -2.65
N GLY A 53 9.10 10.19 -2.05
CA GLY A 53 8.72 11.42 -2.70
C GLY A 53 7.89 11.21 -3.97
N ASP A 54 8.27 11.88 -5.06
CA ASP A 54 7.57 11.81 -6.35
C ASP A 54 7.65 10.44 -7.05
N ASN A 55 8.47 9.52 -6.55
CA ASN A 55 8.51 8.13 -7.05
C ASN A 55 7.36 7.28 -6.50
N LEU A 56 6.59 7.80 -5.55
CA LEU A 56 5.44 7.10 -4.98
C LEU A 56 4.23 7.20 -5.92
N VAL A 57 4.07 6.22 -6.80
CA VAL A 57 3.03 6.22 -7.86
C VAL A 57 1.69 5.65 -7.39
N CYS A 58 1.69 4.81 -6.35
CA CYS A 58 0.49 4.19 -5.81
C CYS A 58 0.64 3.94 -4.31
N THR A 59 -0.35 4.38 -3.54
CA THR A 59 -0.42 4.17 -2.09
C THR A 59 -1.66 3.36 -1.74
N ILE A 60 -1.44 2.22 -1.08
CA ILE A 60 -2.50 1.35 -0.59
C ILE A 60 -2.46 1.36 0.94
N LEU A 61 -3.54 1.83 1.56
CA LEU A 61 -3.66 1.87 3.01
C LEU A 61 -4.34 0.60 3.53
N CYS A 62 -3.61 -0.18 4.33
CA CYS A 62 -4.18 -1.27 5.12
C CYS A 62 -4.67 -0.71 6.46
N ALA A 63 -5.95 -0.38 6.57
CA ALA A 63 -6.53 0.23 7.76
C ALA A 63 -7.24 -0.81 8.65
N SER A 64 -7.18 -0.60 9.97
CA SER A 64 -7.89 -1.41 10.96
C SER A 64 -9.40 -1.17 10.91
N ASP A 65 -9.79 0.08 10.66
CA ASP A 65 -11.17 0.55 10.67
C ASP A 65 -11.29 1.85 9.84
N PRO A 66 -12.53 2.30 9.51
CA PRO A 66 -12.75 3.50 8.72
C PRO A 66 -12.25 4.80 9.36
N TYR A 67 -12.15 4.88 10.68
CA TYR A 67 -11.65 6.08 11.37
C TYR A 67 -10.14 6.23 11.19
N ALA A 68 -9.41 5.11 11.15
CA ALA A 68 -7.98 5.12 10.85
C ALA A 68 -7.69 5.72 9.46
N VAL A 69 -8.58 5.50 8.48
CA VAL A 69 -8.46 6.08 7.14
C VAL A 69 -8.51 7.61 7.19
N VAL A 70 -9.52 8.16 7.87
CA VAL A 70 -9.67 9.60 8.06
C VAL A 70 -8.50 10.18 8.88
N GLY A 71 -8.07 9.45 9.91
CA GLY A 71 -6.97 9.86 10.78
C GLY A 71 -5.65 10.01 10.04
N VAL A 72 -5.34 9.11 9.11
CA VAL A 72 -4.11 9.18 8.29
C VAL A 72 -4.13 10.40 7.38
N GLU A 73 -5.24 10.69 6.71
CA GLU A 73 -5.37 11.88 5.88
C GLU A 73 -5.19 13.16 6.69
N GLN A 74 -5.82 13.26 7.85
CA GLN A 74 -5.72 14.44 8.72
C GLN A 74 -4.34 14.64 9.34
N ALA A 75 -3.70 13.54 9.77
CA ALA A 75 -2.42 13.61 10.49
C ALA A 75 -1.22 13.82 9.56
N PHE A 76 -1.27 13.34 8.32
CA PHE A 76 -0.12 13.34 7.40
C PHE A 76 -0.39 14.04 6.07
N GLY A 77 -1.61 14.47 5.80
CA GLY A 77 -1.99 14.92 4.46
C GLY A 77 -1.86 13.81 3.40
N LEU A 78 -1.70 12.55 3.82
CA LEU A 78 -1.58 11.41 2.93
C LEU A 78 -2.97 10.95 2.51
N ARG A 79 -3.28 11.09 1.21
CA ARG A 79 -4.50 10.57 0.62
C ARG A 79 -4.17 9.28 -0.16
N PRO A 80 -4.49 8.11 0.39
CA PRO A 80 -4.24 6.84 -0.30
C PRO A 80 -5.05 6.73 -1.59
N ASP A 81 -4.56 5.90 -2.51
CA ASP A 81 -5.29 5.59 -3.76
C ASP A 81 -6.31 4.46 -3.56
N LEU A 82 -6.09 3.62 -2.56
CA LEU A 82 -6.94 2.49 -2.22
C LEU A 82 -6.89 2.22 -0.71
N VAL A 83 -8.02 1.83 -0.15
CA VAL A 83 -8.12 1.32 1.22
C VAL A 83 -8.38 -0.18 1.19
N THR A 84 -7.71 -0.92 2.07
CA THR A 84 -7.88 -2.36 2.27
C THR A 84 -7.68 -2.73 3.75
N GLY A 85 -7.58 -4.01 4.06
CA GLY A 85 -7.41 -4.50 5.42
C GLY A 85 -8.73 -4.70 6.16
N PRO A 86 -8.71 -4.79 7.51
CA PRO A 86 -9.92 -4.99 8.30
C PRO A 86 -11.03 -3.98 8.05
N ALA A 87 -10.68 -2.73 7.70
CA ALA A 87 -11.63 -1.67 7.35
C ALA A 87 -12.51 -1.99 6.13
N THR A 88 -12.18 -3.03 5.35
CA THR A 88 -12.90 -3.39 4.12
C THR A 88 -13.37 -4.84 4.10
N GLN A 89 -13.42 -5.51 5.25
CA GLN A 89 -13.77 -6.95 5.32
C GLN A 89 -15.24 -7.25 5.03
N THR A 90 -16.12 -6.26 5.17
CA THR A 90 -17.56 -6.41 4.87
C THR A 90 -18.02 -5.32 3.91
N SER A 91 -19.09 -5.56 3.16
CA SER A 91 -19.67 -4.55 2.29
C SER A 91 -20.07 -3.28 3.06
N ALA A 92 -20.63 -3.41 4.24
CA ALA A 92 -21.00 -2.28 5.09
C ALA A 92 -19.76 -1.46 5.54
N ALA A 93 -18.63 -2.12 5.77
CA ALA A 93 -17.38 -1.44 6.11
C ALA A 93 -16.80 -0.72 4.88
N VAL A 94 -16.85 -1.33 3.69
CA VAL A 94 -16.47 -0.67 2.42
C VAL A 94 -17.32 0.57 2.19
N ASP A 95 -18.65 0.47 2.28
CA ASP A 95 -19.58 1.60 2.13
C ASP A 95 -19.26 2.74 3.12
N LEU A 96 -18.86 2.38 4.35
CA LEU A 96 -18.50 3.35 5.37
C LEU A 96 -17.16 4.06 5.04
N VAL A 97 -16.15 3.32 4.60
CA VAL A 97 -14.87 3.88 4.12
C VAL A 97 -15.13 4.86 2.99
N GLU A 98 -15.84 4.43 1.94
CA GLU A 98 -16.11 5.25 0.77
C GLU A 98 -16.90 6.53 1.12
N ARG A 99 -17.89 6.41 1.97
CA ARG A 99 -18.71 7.54 2.41
C ARG A 99 -17.95 8.55 3.27
N LEU A 100 -17.06 8.09 4.16
CA LEU A 100 -16.32 8.97 5.08
C LEU A 100 -15.10 9.61 4.43
N SER A 101 -14.41 8.90 3.57
CA SER A 101 -13.13 9.34 2.99
C SER A 101 -13.22 9.69 1.50
N GLY A 102 -14.24 9.21 0.79
CA GLY A 102 -14.32 9.29 -0.67
C GLY A 102 -13.27 8.43 -1.38
N LEU A 103 -12.63 7.50 -0.67
CA LEU A 103 -11.62 6.59 -1.21
C LEU A 103 -12.23 5.24 -1.55
N GLN A 104 -11.78 4.62 -2.63
CA GLN A 104 -12.18 3.27 -2.98
C GLN A 104 -11.73 2.26 -1.92
N GLY A 105 -12.65 1.39 -1.47
CA GLY A 105 -12.35 0.27 -0.58
C GLY A 105 -12.41 -1.06 -1.34
N ILE A 106 -11.42 -1.93 -1.15
CA ILE A 106 -11.42 -3.29 -1.70
C ILE A 106 -11.02 -4.30 -0.63
N ASN A 107 -11.83 -5.34 -0.43
CA ASN A 107 -11.47 -6.49 0.38
C ASN A 107 -10.53 -7.42 -0.42
N VAL A 108 -9.21 -7.19 -0.33
CA VAL A 108 -8.20 -7.93 -1.13
C VAL A 108 -8.05 -9.39 -0.73
N ILE A 109 -8.56 -9.79 0.44
CA ILE A 109 -8.54 -11.20 0.88
C ILE A 109 -9.74 -11.99 0.35
N ASP A 110 -10.78 -11.32 -0.16
CA ASP A 110 -11.91 -11.97 -0.80
C ASP A 110 -11.53 -12.37 -2.24
N PRO A 111 -11.53 -13.68 -2.58
CA PRO A 111 -11.21 -14.13 -3.92
C PRO A 111 -12.10 -13.51 -5.02
N ALA A 112 -13.34 -13.16 -4.70
CA ALA A 112 -14.27 -12.52 -5.64
C ALA A 112 -13.80 -11.11 -6.03
N MET A 113 -13.06 -10.43 -5.16
CA MET A 113 -12.55 -9.06 -5.39
C MET A 113 -11.21 -9.00 -6.11
N LYS A 114 -10.61 -10.16 -6.42
CA LYS A 114 -9.30 -10.23 -7.10
C LYS A 114 -9.29 -9.54 -8.47
N GLY A 115 -10.40 -9.63 -9.20
CA GLY A 115 -10.57 -8.92 -10.48
C GLY A 115 -10.55 -7.41 -10.30
N ALA A 116 -11.35 -6.90 -9.38
CA ALA A 116 -11.44 -5.46 -9.09
C ALA A 116 -10.09 -4.88 -8.61
N PHE A 117 -9.37 -5.62 -7.77
CA PHE A 117 -8.03 -5.21 -7.32
C PHE A 117 -7.02 -5.16 -8.47
N ARG A 118 -7.05 -6.16 -9.36
CA ARG A 118 -6.21 -6.15 -10.58
C ARG A 118 -6.52 -4.94 -11.46
N GLU A 119 -7.78 -4.70 -11.78
CA GLU A 119 -8.20 -3.56 -12.60
C GLU A 119 -7.78 -2.22 -11.99
N PHE A 120 -7.87 -2.09 -10.67
CA PHE A 120 -7.34 -0.93 -9.96
C PHE A 120 -5.85 -0.74 -10.21
N LEU A 121 -5.03 -1.79 -10.03
CA LEU A 121 -3.59 -1.72 -10.23
C LEU A 121 -3.23 -1.43 -11.70
N GLU A 122 -3.86 -2.11 -12.66
CA GLU A 122 -3.63 -1.88 -14.09
C GLU A 122 -3.90 -0.43 -14.49
N ARG A 123 -5.00 0.13 -14.02
CA ARG A 123 -5.36 1.54 -14.26
C ARG A 123 -4.38 2.50 -13.60
N LYS A 124 -4.00 2.23 -12.34
CA LYS A 124 -3.14 3.14 -11.56
C LYS A 124 -1.69 3.13 -12.03
N LEU A 125 -1.18 1.96 -12.40
CA LEU A 125 0.21 1.78 -12.83
C LEU A 125 0.41 1.91 -14.34
N GLY A 126 -0.66 2.02 -15.12
CA GLY A 126 -0.59 2.12 -16.58
C GLY A 126 -0.08 0.83 -17.26
N VAL A 127 -0.24 -0.32 -16.59
CA VAL A 127 0.20 -1.63 -17.09
C VAL A 127 -0.98 -2.51 -17.41
N SER A 128 -0.84 -3.41 -18.40
CA SER A 128 -1.82 -4.46 -18.65
C SER A 128 -1.22 -5.82 -18.30
N CYS A 129 -1.80 -6.47 -17.33
CA CYS A 129 -1.37 -7.80 -16.93
C CYS A 129 -1.92 -8.83 -17.93
N LYS A 130 -1.08 -9.29 -18.87
CA LYS A 130 -1.46 -10.38 -19.77
C LYS A 130 -1.85 -11.59 -18.92
N LYS A 131 -3.06 -12.13 -19.15
CA LYS A 131 -3.46 -13.40 -18.52
C LYS A 131 -2.38 -14.43 -18.84
N THR A 132 -1.74 -14.99 -17.84
CA THR A 132 -0.89 -16.16 -18.02
C THR A 132 -1.79 -17.30 -18.54
N PRO A 133 -1.56 -17.84 -19.74
CA PRO A 133 -2.34 -18.99 -20.22
C PRO A 133 -1.98 -20.18 -19.32
N GLY A 134 -2.96 -20.76 -18.63
CA GLY A 134 -2.81 -22.08 -18.00
C GLY A 134 -2.69 -22.11 -16.48
N ALA A 135 -3.66 -21.55 -15.75
CA ALA A 135 -4.01 -22.04 -14.43
C ALA A 135 -5.41 -22.67 -14.52
N GLU A 136 -5.49 -23.82 -15.20
CA GLU A 136 -6.64 -24.71 -15.03
C GLU A 136 -6.63 -25.22 -13.58
N ALA A 137 -7.74 -25.02 -12.89
CA ALA A 137 -7.95 -25.60 -11.58
C ALA A 137 -7.77 -27.11 -11.66
N PRO A 138 -7.06 -27.78 -10.73
CA PRO A 138 -7.02 -29.22 -10.68
C PRO A 138 -8.43 -29.75 -10.48
N GLY A 139 -8.92 -30.46 -11.50
CA GLY A 139 -10.23 -31.09 -11.52
C GLY A 139 -10.38 -32.01 -10.31
N GLY A 140 -11.43 -31.75 -9.50
CA GLY A 140 -11.84 -32.66 -8.46
C GLY A 140 -12.23 -34.03 -9.02
N ARG A 141 -11.70 -35.06 -8.40
CA ARG A 141 -12.27 -36.41 -8.38
C ARG A 141 -12.69 -36.71 -6.95
#